data_391ec55bc4a8f749fdd0228478eca181
#
_entry.id   391ec55bc4a8f749fdd0228478eca181
#
_cell.length_a   1.000
_cell.length_b   1.000
_cell.length_c   1.000
_cell.angle_alpha   90.00
_cell.angle_beta   90.00
_cell.angle_gamma   90.00
#
_symmetry.space_group_name_H-M   'P 1'
#
loop_
_entity.id
_entity.type
_entity.pdbx_description
1 polymer ?
#
loop_
_entity_poly.entity_id
_entity_poly.type
_entity_poly.pdbx_seq_one_letter_code
_entity_poly.pdbx_strand_id
1 'polypeptide(L)'
;MRLQELLEREYATDERYSVDDLKKIQNATIAVQQYARSKGINFIFATHFFDRVPAKRGVGKITHDDVMDTCARILTRGLTFFKGKEEGTTYVFFDKHTLLNIAVIKKEDNRFIAMSIVKDYRSLSRDQKITL
;
A
#
# COMPACT_ATOMS: atom_id res chain seq x y z
N MET A 1 -13.63 -16.26 -2.73
CA MET A 1 -13.02 -15.92 -4.04
C MET A 1 -11.51 -15.87 -3.89
N ARG A 2 -10.79 -16.45 -4.82
CA ARG A 2 -9.33 -16.39 -4.81
C ARG A 2 -8.84 -15.01 -5.25
N LEU A 3 -7.70 -14.59 -4.72
CA LEU A 3 -7.08 -13.32 -5.12
C LEU A 3 -6.92 -13.21 -6.63
N GLN A 4 -6.45 -14.27 -7.27
CA GLN A 4 -6.25 -14.30 -8.72
C GLN A 4 -7.53 -14.04 -9.50
N GLU A 5 -8.65 -14.61 -9.08
CA GLU A 5 -9.96 -14.40 -9.72
C GLU A 5 -10.42 -12.96 -9.61
N LEU A 6 -10.19 -12.31 -8.45
CA LEU A 6 -10.49 -10.91 -8.27
C LEU A 6 -9.68 -10.03 -9.22
N LEU A 7 -8.39 -10.31 -9.35
CA LEU A 7 -7.50 -9.54 -10.20
C LEU A 7 -7.88 -9.64 -11.67
N GLU A 8 -8.29 -10.82 -12.13
CA GLU A 8 -8.72 -11.04 -13.51
C GLU A 8 -10.01 -10.31 -13.84
N ARG A 9 -10.89 -10.09 -12.86
CA ARG A 9 -12.19 -9.44 -13.08
C ARG A 9 -12.12 -7.93 -13.18
N GLU A 10 -11.31 -7.29 -12.36
CA GLU A 10 -11.36 -5.84 -12.16
C GLU A 10 -10.40 -5.07 -13.05
N TYR A 11 -9.22 -5.61 -13.32
CA TYR A 11 -8.16 -4.91 -14.04
C TYR A 11 -7.46 -5.83 -15.00
N ALA A 12 -6.98 -5.26 -16.09
CA ALA A 12 -6.02 -5.95 -16.94
C ALA A 12 -4.78 -6.28 -16.10
N THR A 13 -4.44 -7.56 -16.02
CA THR A 13 -3.34 -8.05 -15.19
C THR A 13 -2.01 -7.95 -15.94
N ASP A 14 -0.99 -7.47 -15.26
CA ASP A 14 0.36 -7.49 -15.79
C ASP A 14 0.89 -8.92 -15.76
N GLU A 15 1.17 -9.49 -16.91
CA GLU A 15 1.62 -10.88 -17.07
C GLU A 15 2.99 -11.16 -16.44
N ARG A 16 3.75 -10.13 -16.09
CA ARG A 16 5.03 -10.28 -15.40
C ARG A 16 4.86 -10.76 -13.96
N TYR A 17 3.66 -10.65 -13.38
CA TYR A 17 3.39 -11.14 -12.03
C TYR A 17 3.03 -12.62 -12.08
N SER A 18 3.83 -13.44 -11.40
CA SER A 18 3.51 -14.84 -11.16
C SER A 18 2.66 -14.99 -9.90
N VAL A 19 2.08 -16.17 -9.72
CA VAL A 19 1.36 -16.48 -8.47
C VAL A 19 2.32 -16.40 -7.29
N ASP A 20 3.57 -16.82 -7.47
CA ASP A 20 4.60 -16.74 -6.43
C ASP A 20 4.91 -15.28 -6.05
N ASP A 21 5.02 -14.39 -7.03
CA ASP A 21 5.21 -12.96 -6.79
C ASP A 21 4.09 -12.38 -5.91
N LEU A 22 2.84 -12.73 -6.23
CA LEU A 22 1.69 -12.25 -5.48
C LEU A 22 1.65 -12.81 -4.07
N LYS A 23 2.07 -14.07 -3.88
CA LYS A 23 2.19 -14.67 -2.54
C LYS A 23 3.26 -13.98 -1.71
N LYS A 24 4.40 -13.65 -2.30
CA LYS A 24 5.47 -12.93 -1.62
C LYS A 24 5.00 -11.55 -1.15
N ILE A 25 4.25 -10.84 -1.99
CA ILE A 25 3.67 -9.54 -1.62
C ILE A 25 2.65 -9.71 -0.50
N GLN A 26 1.80 -10.72 -0.56
CA GLN A 26 0.83 -11.01 0.49
C GLN A 26 1.54 -11.30 1.83
N ASN A 27 2.60 -12.11 1.79
CA ASN A 27 3.40 -12.39 2.99
C ASN A 27 4.08 -11.13 3.52
N ALA A 28 4.53 -10.24 2.64
CA ALA A 28 5.11 -8.96 3.03
C ALA A 28 4.08 -8.09 3.79
N THR A 29 2.83 -8.05 3.32
CA THR A 29 1.78 -7.30 4.02
C THR A 29 1.48 -7.88 5.40
N ILE A 30 1.53 -9.21 5.55
CA ILE A 30 1.37 -9.86 6.86
C ILE A 30 2.51 -9.45 7.80
N ALA A 31 3.75 -9.45 7.31
CA ALA A 31 4.92 -9.02 8.09
C ALA A 31 4.79 -7.55 8.52
N VAL A 32 4.32 -6.68 7.63
CA VAL A 32 4.07 -5.26 7.94
C VAL A 32 3.01 -5.12 9.04
N GLN A 33 1.92 -5.87 8.94
CA GLN A 33 0.85 -5.84 9.95
C GLN A 33 1.37 -6.28 11.32
N GLN A 34 2.19 -7.33 11.37
CA GLN A 34 2.79 -7.83 12.61
C GLN A 34 3.74 -6.80 13.23
N TYR A 35 4.57 -6.18 12.40
CA TYR A 35 5.48 -5.13 12.85
C TYR A 35 4.71 -3.93 13.41
N ALA A 36 3.67 -3.48 12.71
CA ALA A 36 2.82 -2.39 13.16
C ALA A 36 2.17 -2.70 14.51
N ARG A 37 1.66 -3.92 14.67
CA ARG A 37 1.04 -4.38 15.90
C ARG A 37 2.03 -4.35 17.07
N SER A 38 3.28 -4.70 16.84
CA SER A 38 4.32 -4.62 17.86
C SER A 38 4.58 -3.19 18.33
N LYS A 39 4.19 -2.20 17.53
CA LYS A 39 4.28 -0.77 17.87
C LYS A 39 2.94 -0.18 18.36
N GLY A 40 1.95 -1.02 18.61
CA GLY A 40 0.62 -0.58 19.05
C GLY A 40 -0.23 0.01 17.95
N ILE A 41 0.09 -0.26 16.68
CA ILE A 41 -0.61 0.27 15.51
C ILE A 41 -1.36 -0.84 14.82
N ASN A 42 -2.64 -0.61 14.53
CA ASN A 42 -3.45 -1.52 13.73
C ASN A 42 -3.43 -1.06 12.27
N PHE A 43 -2.51 -1.61 11.48
CA PHE A 43 -2.34 -1.28 10.08
C PHE A 43 -2.87 -2.44 9.23
N ILE A 44 -3.88 -2.17 8.42
CA ILE A 44 -4.62 -3.17 7.65
C ILE A 44 -4.49 -2.86 6.16
N PHE A 45 -4.53 -3.90 5.33
CA PHE A 45 -4.54 -3.77 3.87
C PHE A 45 -5.93 -4.13 3.36
N ALA A 46 -6.58 -3.19 2.65
CA ALA A 46 -7.88 -3.44 2.05
C ALA A 46 -7.78 -4.41 0.87
N THR A 47 -8.87 -5.06 0.53
CA THR A 47 -8.92 -5.99 -0.61
C THR A 47 -8.45 -5.30 -1.90
N HIS A 48 -8.85 -4.07 -2.15
CA HIS A 48 -8.44 -3.30 -3.31
C HIS A 48 -6.93 -3.09 -3.42
N PHE A 49 -6.22 -3.06 -2.29
CA PHE A 49 -4.75 -2.97 -2.32
C PHE A 49 -4.16 -4.12 -3.13
N PHE A 50 -4.62 -5.34 -2.88
CA PHE A 50 -4.13 -6.53 -3.57
C PHE A 50 -4.54 -6.57 -5.04
N ASP A 51 -5.74 -6.09 -5.36
CA ASP A 51 -6.21 -6.00 -6.74
C ASP A 51 -5.34 -5.04 -7.56
N ARG A 52 -4.85 -3.99 -6.93
CA ARG A 52 -4.07 -2.94 -7.59
C ARG A 52 -2.62 -3.32 -7.86
N VAL A 53 -2.06 -4.26 -7.08
CA VAL A 53 -0.65 -4.64 -7.23
C VAL A 53 -0.31 -5.09 -8.65
N PRO A 54 -1.01 -6.11 -9.24
CA PRO A 54 -0.69 -6.56 -10.58
C PRO A 54 -1.45 -5.82 -11.68
N ALA A 55 -2.20 -4.78 -11.36
CA ALA A 55 -2.92 -4.03 -12.38
C ALA A 55 -1.95 -3.37 -13.35
N LYS A 56 -2.29 -3.39 -14.65
CA LYS A 56 -1.47 -2.74 -15.70
C LYS A 56 -1.63 -1.24 -15.63
N ARG A 57 -1.00 -0.64 -14.64
CA ARG A 57 -0.94 0.81 -14.47
C ARG A 57 0.35 1.18 -13.77
N GLY A 58 0.77 2.42 -13.92
CA GLY A 58 2.04 2.86 -13.37
C GLY A 58 3.22 2.46 -14.26
N VAL A 59 4.42 2.49 -13.71
CA VAL A 59 5.67 2.45 -14.48
C VAL A 59 6.47 1.17 -14.31
N GLY A 60 5.95 0.16 -13.67
CA GLY A 60 6.68 -1.07 -13.53
C GLY A 60 6.09 -2.03 -12.54
N LYS A 61 6.78 -3.16 -12.37
CA LYS A 61 6.40 -4.22 -11.48
C LYS A 61 6.70 -3.85 -10.03
N ILE A 62 5.73 -4.08 -9.16
CA ILE A 62 5.87 -3.89 -7.71
C ILE A 62 6.44 -5.15 -7.11
N THR A 63 7.51 -5.03 -6.32
CA THR A 63 8.13 -6.16 -5.63
C THR A 63 7.74 -6.18 -4.15
N HIS A 64 7.86 -7.37 -3.53
CA HIS A 64 7.59 -7.49 -2.10
C HIS A 64 8.57 -6.66 -1.25
N ASP A 65 9.83 -6.54 -1.67
CA ASP A 65 10.82 -5.71 -0.98
C ASP A 65 10.41 -4.23 -1.01
N ASP A 66 9.94 -3.74 -2.15
CA ASP A 66 9.46 -2.36 -2.28
C ASP A 66 8.26 -2.10 -1.35
N VAL A 67 7.33 -3.03 -1.28
CA VAL A 67 6.18 -2.93 -0.38
C VAL A 67 6.64 -2.83 1.07
N MET A 68 7.56 -3.70 1.48
CA MET A 68 8.09 -3.69 2.85
C MET A 68 8.83 -2.39 3.17
N ASP A 69 9.68 -1.93 2.27
CA ASP A 69 10.45 -0.70 2.46
C ASP A 69 9.55 0.53 2.59
N THR A 70 8.60 0.66 1.68
CA THR A 70 7.68 1.81 1.70
C THR A 70 6.78 1.77 2.93
N CYS A 71 6.23 0.61 3.27
CA CYS A 71 5.38 0.48 4.45
C CYS A 71 6.17 0.75 5.74
N ALA A 72 7.43 0.34 5.83
CA ALA A 72 8.28 0.67 6.97
C ALA A 72 8.44 2.19 7.12
N ARG A 73 8.62 2.92 6.02
CA ARG A 73 8.71 4.39 6.05
C ARG A 73 7.38 5.04 6.43
N ILE A 74 6.26 4.49 5.96
CA ILE A 74 4.93 4.96 6.37
C ILE A 74 4.77 4.79 7.88
N LEU A 75 5.09 3.63 8.43
CA LEU A 75 4.95 3.34 9.85
C LEU A 75 5.87 4.18 10.73
N THR A 76 7.08 4.48 10.26
CA THR A 76 8.08 5.22 11.06
C THR A 76 7.99 6.74 10.90
N ARG A 77 7.57 7.22 9.74
CA ARG A 77 7.53 8.65 9.42
C ARG A 77 6.17 9.16 8.97
N GLY A 78 5.47 8.36 8.16
CA GLY A 78 4.24 8.81 7.50
C GLY A 78 3.06 8.97 8.44
N LEU A 79 2.87 8.05 9.36
CA LEU A 79 1.70 8.08 10.24
C LEU A 79 1.65 9.27 11.18
N THR A 80 2.79 9.93 11.43
CA THR A 80 2.83 11.14 12.24
C THR A 80 2.01 12.28 11.63
N PHE A 81 1.84 12.28 10.30
CA PHE A 81 1.03 13.30 9.62
C PHE A 81 -0.46 13.17 9.93
N PHE A 82 -0.91 12.02 10.41
CA PHE A 82 -2.30 11.83 10.82
C PHE A 82 -2.59 12.33 12.24
N LYS A 83 -1.57 12.70 13.00
CA LYS A 83 -1.74 13.14 14.38
C LYS A 83 -2.64 14.35 14.44
N GLY A 84 -3.71 14.29 15.25
CA GLY A 84 -4.67 15.37 15.36
C GLY A 84 -5.65 15.47 14.20
N LYS A 85 -5.60 14.56 13.23
CA LYS A 85 -6.53 14.56 12.11
C LYS A 85 -7.76 13.71 12.42
N GLU A 86 -8.87 14.04 11.77
CA GLU A 86 -10.13 13.34 11.93
C GLU A 86 -10.13 11.96 11.27
N GLU A 87 -11.01 11.09 11.73
CA GLU A 87 -11.31 9.85 11.04
C GLU A 87 -11.75 10.15 9.60
N GLY A 88 -11.33 9.29 8.68
CA GLY A 88 -11.60 9.49 7.25
C GLY A 88 -10.53 10.30 6.54
N THR A 89 -9.60 10.93 7.26
CA THR A 89 -8.47 11.63 6.63
C THR A 89 -7.64 10.61 5.84
N THR A 90 -7.36 10.93 4.58
CA THR A 90 -6.60 10.08 3.67
C THR A 90 -5.38 10.83 3.15
N TYR A 91 -4.23 10.16 3.18
CA TYR A 91 -3.01 10.66 2.53
C TYR A 91 -2.52 9.64 1.52
N VAL A 92 -1.95 10.13 0.42
CA VAL A 92 -1.20 9.30 -0.52
C VAL A 92 0.28 9.49 -0.22
N PHE A 93 0.91 8.43 0.25
CA PHE A 93 2.33 8.43 0.55
C PHE A 93 3.12 8.05 -0.69
N PHE A 94 3.99 8.92 -1.13
CA PHE A 94 4.89 8.69 -2.25
C PHE A 94 6.31 8.44 -1.75
N ASP A 95 6.87 7.29 -2.13
CA ASP A 95 8.24 6.91 -1.79
C ASP A 95 9.14 7.08 -3.01
N LYS A 96 10.07 8.02 -2.93
CA LYS A 96 11.02 8.30 -4.03
C LYS A 96 11.95 7.13 -4.34
N HIS A 97 12.20 6.27 -3.36
CA HIS A 97 13.13 5.15 -3.53
C HIS A 97 12.49 3.97 -4.25
N THR A 98 11.25 3.69 -3.96
CA THR A 98 10.52 2.56 -4.54
C THR A 98 9.59 2.98 -5.67
N LEU A 99 9.29 4.27 -5.77
CA LEU A 99 8.29 4.85 -6.67
C LEU A 99 6.87 4.40 -6.35
N LEU A 100 6.62 3.88 -5.15
CA LEU A 100 5.29 3.48 -4.75
C LEU A 100 4.47 4.66 -4.24
N ASN A 101 3.22 4.70 -4.67
CA ASN A 101 2.18 5.56 -4.13
C ASN A 101 1.20 4.68 -3.37
N ILE A 102 1.07 4.87 -2.07
CA ILE A 102 0.15 4.09 -1.24
C ILE A 102 -0.83 5.03 -0.56
N ALA A 103 -2.12 4.83 -0.83
CA ALA A 103 -3.19 5.59 -0.17
C ALA A 103 -3.53 4.94 1.16
N VAL A 104 -3.49 5.73 2.24
CA VAL A 104 -3.79 5.27 3.60
C VAL A 104 -4.86 6.17 4.20
N ILE A 105 -5.89 5.56 4.77
CA ILE A 105 -6.95 6.27 5.48
C ILE A 105 -6.86 5.99 6.99
N LYS A 106 -7.06 7.03 7.79
CA LYS A 106 -7.17 6.92 9.24
C LYS A 106 -8.60 6.54 9.62
N LYS A 107 -8.79 5.45 10.35
CA LYS A 107 -10.09 5.02 10.86
C LYS A 107 -10.30 5.37 12.32
N GLU A 108 -9.28 5.18 13.13
CA GLU A 108 -9.25 5.50 14.56
C GLU A 108 -7.85 6.00 14.89
N ASP A 109 -7.60 6.42 16.11
CA ASP A 109 -6.31 7.02 16.49
C ASP A 109 -5.10 6.13 16.15
N ASN A 110 -5.23 4.82 16.28
CA ASN A 110 -4.15 3.87 16.00
C ASN A 110 -4.51 2.87 14.90
N ARG A 111 -5.61 3.09 14.15
CA ARG A 111 -6.07 2.19 13.11
C ARG A 111 -6.02 2.88 11.74
N PHE A 112 -5.31 2.25 10.81
CA PHE A 112 -5.08 2.76 9.47
C PHE A 112 -5.29 1.66 8.45
N ILE A 113 -5.81 2.03 7.27
CA ILE A 113 -6.05 1.08 6.19
C ILE A 113 -5.32 1.56 4.94
N ALA A 114 -4.42 0.72 4.43
CA ALA A 114 -3.82 0.91 3.11
C ALA A 114 -4.84 0.47 2.06
N MET A 115 -5.29 1.40 1.25
CA MET A 115 -6.43 1.22 0.35
C MET A 115 -6.02 0.88 -1.08
N SER A 116 -4.92 1.46 -1.57
CA SER A 116 -4.48 1.26 -2.92
C SER A 116 -2.98 1.46 -3.06
N ILE A 117 -2.41 0.95 -4.15
CA ILE A 117 -1.00 1.03 -4.45
C ILE A 117 -0.82 1.18 -5.96
N VAL A 118 0.12 2.04 -6.36
CA VAL A 118 0.57 2.13 -7.74
C VAL A 118 2.02 2.58 -7.76
N LYS A 119 2.79 2.07 -8.71
CA LYS A 119 4.19 2.48 -8.93
C LYS A 119 4.25 3.53 -10.02
N ASP A 120 4.75 4.73 -9.70
CA ASP A 120 4.88 5.83 -10.68
C ASP A 120 6.07 6.70 -10.32
N TYR A 121 6.61 7.41 -11.30
CA TYR A 121 7.75 8.32 -11.11
C TYR A 121 7.41 9.55 -10.28
N ARG A 122 6.13 9.83 -10.10
CA ARG A 122 5.65 11.01 -9.36
C ARG A 122 4.51 10.63 -8.44
N SER A 123 4.23 11.49 -7.47
CA SER A 123 3.02 11.35 -6.67
C SER A 123 1.79 11.56 -7.54
N LEU A 124 0.83 10.65 -7.44
CA LEU A 124 -0.41 10.67 -8.23
C LEU A 124 -1.54 11.43 -7.53
N SER A 125 -1.35 11.83 -6.29
CA SER A 125 -2.35 12.61 -5.57
C SER A 125 -2.26 14.08 -5.94
N ARG A 126 -3.41 14.70 -6.18
CA ARG A 126 -3.50 16.16 -6.39
C ARG A 126 -3.44 16.90 -5.05
N ASP A 127 -4.08 16.31 -4.04
CA ASP A 127 -4.20 16.86 -2.70
C ASP A 127 -3.58 15.90 -1.70
N GLN A 128 -3.47 16.25 -0.46
CA GLN A 128 -3.15 15.36 0.66
C GLN A 128 -2.07 14.31 0.35
N LYS A 129 -1.01 14.73 -0.32
CA LYS A 129 0.13 13.87 -0.63
C LYS A 129 1.27 14.14 0.34
N ILE A 130 1.99 13.06 0.68
CA ILE A 130 3.16 13.14 1.55
C ILE A 130 4.28 12.39 0.86
N THR A 131 5.40 13.07 0.66
CA THR A 131 6.61 12.45 0.13
C THR A 131 7.45 11.93 1.30
N LEU A 132 7.73 10.66 1.24
CA LEU A 132 8.53 9.97 2.26
C LEU A 132 10.02 10.19 2.08
#